data_12e3b722a421844adb9efe1ee46f43a1
#
_entry.id   12e3b722a421844adb9efe1ee46f43a1
#
_cell.length_a   1.000
_cell.length_b   1.000
_cell.length_c   1.000
_cell.angle_alpha   90.00
_cell.angle_beta   90.00
_cell.angle_gamma   90.00
#
_symmetry.space_group_name_H-M   'P 1'
#
loop_
_entity.id
_entity.type
_entity.pdbx_description
1 polymer ?
#
loop_
_entity_poly.entity_id
_entity_poly.type
_entity_poly.pdbx_seq_one_letter_code
_entity_poly.pdbx_strand_id
1 'polypeptide(L)'
;MSEGITAEAIAQTLRDKLAPTQLEVIDESAAHAGHAGANGSGFGTHFRVRIAAPVFEGKSRVARHRVVYDSLQRFIDQGLHALAIEVL
;
A
#
# COMPACT_ATOMS: atom_id res chain seq x y z
N MET A 1 -11.03 1.61 19.32
CA MET A 1 -10.09 0.70 19.25
C MET A 1 -9.25 0.78 18.04
N SER A 2 -8.11 0.32 18.11
CA SER A 2 -7.22 0.39 17.02
C SER A 2 -7.38 -0.83 16.13
N GLU A 3 -7.53 -0.63 14.89
CA GLU A 3 -7.72 -1.70 14.02
C GLU A 3 -6.54 -2.02 13.20
N GLY A 4 -5.47 -1.46 13.36
CA GLY A 4 -4.36 -1.70 12.50
C GLY A 4 -4.65 -1.25 11.06
N ILE A 5 -3.68 -1.48 10.19
CA ILE A 5 -3.75 -1.03 8.81
C ILE A 5 -4.50 -2.08 7.99
N THR A 6 -5.44 -1.64 7.16
CA THR A 6 -6.21 -2.54 6.32
C THR A 6 -6.08 -2.18 4.85
N ALA A 7 -6.30 -3.17 3.99
CA ALA A 7 -6.28 -2.94 2.55
C ALA A 7 -7.33 -1.91 2.17
N GLU A 8 -8.49 -1.95 2.82
CA GLU A 8 -9.55 -1.02 2.52
C GLU A 8 -9.17 0.42 2.85
N ALA A 9 -8.52 0.62 3.99
CA ALA A 9 -8.09 1.97 4.38
C ALA A 9 -7.04 2.50 3.40
N ILE A 10 -6.12 1.65 2.97
CA ILE A 10 -5.12 2.04 1.99
C ILE A 10 -5.79 2.40 0.67
N ALA A 11 -6.72 1.56 0.22
CA ALA A 11 -7.40 1.79 -1.04
C ALA A 11 -8.18 3.11 -1.01
N GLN A 12 -8.88 3.37 0.08
CA GLN A 12 -9.66 4.59 0.20
C GLN A 12 -8.76 5.82 0.14
N THR A 13 -7.64 5.77 0.83
CA THR A 13 -6.69 6.87 0.83
C THR A 13 -6.16 7.13 -0.57
N LEU A 14 -5.84 6.08 -1.31
CA LEU A 14 -5.32 6.25 -2.67
C LEU A 14 -6.41 6.79 -3.60
N ARG A 15 -7.65 6.34 -3.43
CA ARG A 15 -8.76 6.90 -4.22
C ARG A 15 -8.92 8.38 -3.97
N ASP A 16 -8.86 8.77 -2.71
CA ASP A 16 -9.06 10.17 -2.35
C ASP A 16 -7.93 11.05 -2.86
N LYS A 17 -6.71 10.56 -2.85
CA LYS A 17 -5.55 11.40 -3.16
C LYS A 17 -5.15 11.36 -4.62
N LEU A 18 -5.34 10.24 -5.29
CA LEU A 18 -4.79 10.05 -6.63
C LEU A 18 -5.85 9.83 -7.71
N ALA A 19 -7.10 9.58 -7.32
CA ALA A 19 -8.19 9.33 -8.26
C ALA A 19 -7.78 8.30 -9.33
N PRO A 20 -7.35 7.11 -8.93
CA PRO A 20 -6.84 6.12 -9.89
C PRO A 20 -7.95 5.61 -10.80
N THR A 21 -7.55 5.24 -12.02
CA THR A 21 -8.45 4.59 -12.95
C THR A 21 -8.52 3.09 -12.70
N GLN A 22 -7.46 2.52 -12.11
CA GLN A 22 -7.46 1.13 -11.69
C GLN A 22 -6.75 1.06 -10.36
N LEU A 23 -7.29 0.26 -9.45
CA LEU A 23 -6.69 0.12 -8.13
C LEU A 23 -7.03 -1.23 -7.53
N GLU A 24 -6.01 -1.92 -7.06
CA GLU A 24 -6.17 -3.13 -6.29
C GLU A 24 -5.20 -3.10 -5.14
N VAL A 25 -5.68 -3.34 -3.93
CA VAL A 25 -4.82 -3.40 -2.75
C VAL A 25 -5.03 -4.76 -2.11
N ILE A 26 -3.93 -5.48 -1.92
CA ILE A 26 -3.96 -6.84 -1.41
C ILE A 26 -3.17 -6.88 -0.12
N ASP A 27 -3.79 -7.42 0.93
CA ASP A 27 -3.08 -7.65 2.19
C ASP A 27 -2.40 -9.01 2.08
N GLU A 28 -1.08 -8.99 1.97
CA GLU A 28 -0.28 -10.19 1.86
C GLU A 28 0.34 -10.62 3.17
N SER A 29 -0.07 -9.99 4.26
CA SER A 29 0.52 -10.29 5.56
C SER A 29 0.36 -11.75 5.94
N ALA A 30 -0.78 -12.33 5.63
CA ALA A 30 -1.05 -13.72 5.97
C ALA A 30 -0.09 -14.68 5.27
N ALA A 31 0.36 -14.33 4.08
CA ALA A 31 1.30 -15.16 3.34
C ALA A 31 2.67 -15.19 4.00
N HIS A 32 2.97 -14.21 4.85
CA HIS A 32 4.24 -14.13 5.56
C HIS A 32 4.14 -14.56 7.02
N ALA A 33 2.93 -14.82 7.49
CA ALA A 33 2.74 -15.23 8.88
C ALA A 33 3.49 -16.54 9.14
N GLY A 34 4.19 -16.60 10.24
CA GLY A 34 4.95 -17.78 10.58
C GLY A 34 6.36 -17.80 10.05
N HIS A 35 6.72 -16.89 9.18
CA HIS A 35 8.10 -16.78 8.69
C HIS A 35 8.94 -16.02 9.74
N ALA A 36 10.23 -16.27 9.71
CA ALA A 36 11.12 -15.56 10.59
C ALA A 36 11.00 -14.07 10.30
N GLY A 37 10.81 -13.29 11.33
CA GLY A 37 10.64 -11.86 11.20
C GLY A 37 9.20 -11.40 11.10
N ALA A 38 8.26 -12.32 10.89
CA ALA A 38 6.86 -11.97 10.90
C ALA A 38 6.43 -11.67 12.34
N ASN A 39 5.49 -10.73 12.48
CA ASN A 39 5.06 -10.35 13.82
C ASN A 39 3.96 -11.26 14.37
N GLY A 40 3.53 -12.24 13.61
CA GLY A 40 2.55 -13.19 14.09
C GLY A 40 1.11 -12.76 13.97
N SER A 41 0.86 -11.51 13.60
CA SER A 41 -0.51 -11.02 13.49
C SER A 41 -1.24 -11.57 12.26
N GLY A 42 -0.52 -11.83 11.19
CA GLY A 42 -1.13 -12.30 9.96
C GLY A 42 -1.85 -11.25 9.17
N PHE A 43 -1.78 -9.99 9.57
CA PHE A 43 -2.42 -8.91 8.81
C PHE A 43 -1.75 -7.59 9.15
N GLY A 44 -1.95 -6.63 8.26
CA GLY A 44 -1.56 -5.25 8.53
C GLY A 44 -0.10 -4.93 8.36
N THR A 45 0.72 -5.85 7.85
CA THR A 45 2.16 -5.64 7.78
C THR A 45 2.73 -5.62 6.37
N HIS A 46 2.12 -6.36 5.44
CA HIS A 46 2.64 -6.47 4.07
C HIS A 46 1.49 -6.26 3.10
N PHE A 47 1.64 -5.28 2.21
CA PHE A 47 0.59 -4.96 1.25
C PHE A 47 1.17 -4.87 -0.15
N ARG A 48 0.34 -5.21 -1.13
CA ARG A 48 0.65 -5.01 -2.54
C ARG A 48 -0.38 -4.06 -3.11
N VAL A 49 0.10 -3.02 -3.79
CA VAL A 49 -0.76 -2.03 -4.45
C VAL A 49 -0.53 -2.14 -5.94
N ARG A 50 -1.61 -2.36 -6.69
CA ARG A 50 -1.58 -2.33 -8.16
C ARG A 50 -2.43 -1.16 -8.58
N ILE A 51 -1.84 -0.19 -9.27
CA ILE A 51 -2.49 1.09 -9.45
C ILE A 51 -2.15 1.71 -10.80
N ALA A 52 -3.16 2.30 -11.42
CA ALA A 52 -3.01 3.15 -12.60
C ALA A 52 -3.74 4.45 -12.31
N ALA A 53 -3.07 5.57 -12.54
CA ALA A 53 -3.66 6.87 -12.25
C ALA A 53 -3.12 7.91 -13.21
N PRO A 54 -3.96 8.89 -13.60
CA PRO A 54 -3.50 9.94 -14.54
C PRO A 54 -2.31 10.73 -13.99
N VAL A 55 -2.18 10.85 -12.69
CA VAL A 55 -1.09 11.61 -12.09
C VAL A 55 0.27 11.00 -12.40
N PHE A 56 0.31 9.72 -12.77
CA PHE A 56 1.57 9.05 -13.10
C PHE A 56 2.09 9.38 -14.48
N GLU A 57 1.27 9.99 -15.32
CA GLU A 57 1.65 10.23 -16.69
C GLU A 57 2.84 11.16 -16.74
N GLY A 58 3.85 10.81 -17.55
CA GLY A 58 5.04 11.63 -17.68
C GLY A 58 6.04 11.48 -16.56
N LYS A 59 5.77 10.63 -15.56
CA LYS A 59 6.69 10.45 -14.45
C LYS A 59 7.53 9.19 -14.62
N SER A 60 8.76 9.23 -14.12
CA SER A 60 9.61 8.06 -14.08
C SER A 60 9.06 7.02 -13.12
N ARG A 61 9.58 5.79 -13.21
CA ARG A 61 9.17 4.74 -12.28
C ARG A 61 9.38 5.16 -10.84
N VAL A 62 10.54 5.73 -10.54
CA VAL A 62 10.85 6.15 -9.17
C VAL A 62 9.86 7.21 -8.71
N ALA A 63 9.56 8.18 -9.57
CA ALA A 63 8.64 9.23 -9.22
C ALA A 63 7.22 8.70 -8.97
N ARG A 64 6.79 7.72 -9.76
CA ARG A 64 5.47 7.12 -9.58
C ARG A 64 5.37 6.40 -8.24
N HIS A 65 6.41 5.63 -7.90
CA HIS A 65 6.44 4.93 -6.62
C HIS A 65 6.44 5.92 -5.46
N ARG A 66 7.16 7.03 -5.62
CA ARG A 66 7.21 8.05 -4.57
C ARG A 66 5.84 8.68 -4.33
N VAL A 67 5.09 8.90 -5.40
CA VAL A 67 3.74 9.44 -5.26
C VAL A 67 2.88 8.51 -4.39
N VAL A 68 2.97 7.21 -4.61
CA VAL A 68 2.22 6.25 -3.82
C VAL A 68 2.71 6.24 -2.37
N TYR A 69 4.02 6.19 -2.16
CA TYR A 69 4.57 6.20 -0.81
C TYR A 69 4.16 7.46 -0.05
N ASP A 70 4.27 8.61 -0.70
CA ASP A 70 3.92 9.87 -0.04
C ASP A 70 2.44 9.89 0.34
N SER A 71 1.59 9.31 -0.52
CA SER A 71 0.16 9.26 -0.24
C SER A 71 -0.15 8.37 0.95
N LEU A 72 0.72 7.39 1.23
CA LEU A 72 0.49 6.42 2.30
C LEU A 72 1.41 6.64 3.50
N GLN A 73 2.03 7.81 3.58
CA GLN A 73 3.01 8.07 4.62
C GLN A 73 2.47 7.82 6.02
N ARG A 74 1.21 8.18 6.28
CA ARG A 74 0.66 7.98 7.62
C ARG A 74 0.59 6.50 8.00
N PHE A 75 0.38 5.63 7.02
CA PHE A 75 0.36 4.19 7.29
C PHE A 75 1.76 3.68 7.58
N ILE A 76 2.74 4.22 6.84
CA ILE A 76 4.13 3.86 7.09
C ILE A 76 4.53 4.27 8.49
N ASP A 77 4.10 5.45 8.92
CA ASP A 77 4.37 5.93 10.27
C ASP A 77 3.69 5.08 11.33
N GLN A 78 2.59 4.44 10.97
CA GLN A 78 1.84 3.59 11.90
C GLN A 78 2.37 2.16 11.93
N GLY A 79 3.40 1.85 11.17
CA GLY A 79 3.98 0.53 11.22
C GLY A 79 3.79 -0.34 9.99
N LEU A 80 3.32 0.23 8.87
CA LEU A 80 3.26 -0.53 7.63
C LEU A 80 4.66 -1.03 7.31
N HIS A 81 4.82 -2.35 7.29
CA HIS A 81 6.14 -2.94 7.29
C HIS A 81 6.74 -3.04 5.89
N ALA A 82 5.95 -3.49 4.94
CA ALA A 82 6.42 -3.66 3.57
C ALA A 82 5.30 -3.32 2.60
N LEU A 83 5.66 -2.64 1.52
CA LEU A 83 4.70 -2.19 0.53
C LEU A 83 5.27 -2.47 -0.85
N ALA A 84 4.62 -3.35 -1.60
CA ALA A 84 4.98 -3.62 -2.98
C ALA A 84 4.06 -2.81 -3.88
N ILE A 85 4.64 -2.08 -4.82
CA ILE A 85 3.88 -1.21 -5.70
C ILE A 85 4.08 -1.65 -7.13
N GLU A 86 2.96 -1.89 -7.82
CA GLU A 86 2.97 -2.19 -9.25
C GLU A 86 2.18 -1.10 -9.96
N VAL A 87 2.85 -0.32 -10.75
CA VAL A 87 2.19 0.72 -11.55
C VAL A 87 1.76 0.07 -12.86
N LEU A 88 0.46 0.10 -13.10
CA LEU A 88 -0.13 -0.56 -14.26
C LEU A 88 -0.08 0.31 -15.52
#